data_14defb7e76226df159c8bdbe93e842ca
#
_entry.id   14defb7e76226df159c8bdbe93e842ca
#
_cell.length_a   1.000
_cell.length_b   1.000
_cell.length_c   1.000
_cell.angle_alpha   90.00
_cell.angle_beta   90.00
_cell.angle_gamma   90.00
#
_symmetry.space_group_name_H-M   'P 1'
#
loop_
_entity.id
_entity.type
_entity.pdbx_description
1 polymer ?
#
loop_
_entity_poly.entity_id
_entity_poly.type
_entity_poly.pdbx_seq_one_letter_code
_entity_poly.pdbx_strand_id
1 'polypeptide(L)' 'MQMSDQWFADNAWHYVSSSNIDAFAYDPETQELRINFHGGRVYKYFRIPPEMAEGLATASSPGGWFWQNLRGAPFERE' A
#
# COMPACT_ATOMS: atom_id res chain seq x y z
N MET A 1 19.20 -5.80 6.52
CA MET A 1 18.69 -5.43 5.20
C MET A 1 17.23 -5.09 5.25
N GLN A 2 16.85 -4.05 4.55
CA GLN A 2 15.46 -3.57 4.55
C GLN A 2 14.70 -4.25 3.43
N MET A 3 13.70 -5.04 3.78
CA MET A 3 12.87 -5.67 2.77
C MET A 3 12.11 -4.64 1.96
N SER A 4 11.70 -3.54 2.61
CA SER A 4 10.96 -2.48 1.95
C SER A 4 11.74 -1.81 0.82
N ASP A 5 13.06 -1.67 0.97
CA ASP A 5 13.86 -1.05 -0.08
C ASP A 5 13.81 -1.85 -1.37
N GLN A 6 13.85 -3.18 -1.23
CA GLN A 6 13.82 -4.08 -2.36
C GLN A 6 12.43 -4.13 -2.98
N TRP A 7 11.40 -4.14 -2.14
CA TRP A 7 10.02 -4.26 -2.59
C TRP A 7 9.54 -3.02 -3.36
N PHE A 8 10.01 -1.84 -2.97
CA PHE A 8 9.42 -0.61 -3.46
C PHE A 8 10.39 0.26 -4.26
N ALA A 9 11.53 -0.29 -4.65
CA ALA A 9 12.60 0.51 -5.26
C ALA A 9 12.17 1.19 -6.55
N ASP A 10 11.28 0.57 -7.32
CA ASP A 10 10.89 1.06 -8.64
C ASP A 10 9.49 1.67 -8.65
N ASN A 11 8.84 1.79 -7.51
CA ASN A 11 7.48 2.33 -7.40
C ASN A 11 6.47 1.55 -8.25
N ALA A 12 6.76 0.29 -8.55
CA ALA A 12 5.90 -0.51 -9.38
C ALA A 12 4.67 -0.99 -8.60
N TRP A 13 3.62 -1.31 -9.34
CA TRP A 13 2.44 -1.93 -8.75
C TRP A 13 2.77 -3.36 -8.32
N HIS A 14 2.42 -3.67 -7.08
CA HIS A 14 2.52 -5.02 -6.53
C HIS A 14 1.12 -5.60 -6.43
N TYR A 15 0.84 -6.63 -7.20
CA TYR A 15 -0.50 -7.21 -7.26
C TYR A 15 -0.69 -8.19 -6.12
N VAL A 16 -1.87 -8.15 -5.53
CA VAL A 16 -2.18 -9.00 -4.37
C VAL A 16 -3.50 -9.72 -4.61
N SER A 17 -3.66 -10.84 -3.91
CA SER A 17 -4.89 -11.59 -3.91
C SER A 17 -5.71 -11.18 -2.70
N SER A 18 -6.70 -10.33 -2.93
CA SER A 18 -7.52 -9.78 -1.86
C SER A 18 -8.94 -9.56 -2.36
N SER A 19 -9.90 -9.53 -1.44
CA SER A 19 -11.30 -9.33 -1.82
C SER A 19 -11.60 -7.91 -2.25
N ASN A 20 -10.78 -6.94 -1.87
CA ASN A 20 -11.07 -5.54 -2.19
C ASN A 20 -9.88 -4.74 -2.69
N ILE A 21 -8.67 -5.28 -2.65
CA ILE A 21 -7.47 -4.60 -3.14
C ILE A 21 -6.88 -5.38 -4.31
N ASP A 22 -6.64 -4.68 -5.43
CA ASP A 22 -6.00 -5.29 -6.60
C ASP A 22 -4.48 -5.19 -6.52
N ALA A 23 -3.97 -4.02 -6.14
CA ALA A 23 -2.55 -3.76 -6.15
C ALA A 23 -2.22 -2.55 -5.30
N PHE A 24 -0.95 -2.41 -4.96
CA PHE A 24 -0.47 -1.20 -4.31
C PHE A 24 0.92 -0.87 -4.82
N ALA A 25 1.31 0.39 -4.66
CA ALA A 25 2.64 0.87 -4.99
C ALA A 25 3.08 1.84 -3.89
N TYR A 26 4.34 1.79 -3.53
CA TYR A 26 4.84 2.60 -2.41
C TYR A 26 6.13 3.29 -2.79
N ASP A 27 6.23 4.58 -2.44
CA ASP A 27 7.44 5.36 -2.62
C ASP A 27 8.07 5.61 -1.25
N PRO A 28 9.18 4.95 -0.93
CA PRO A 28 9.79 5.14 0.39
C PRO A 28 10.39 6.53 0.59
N GLU A 29 10.71 7.24 -0.49
CA GLU A 29 11.27 8.58 -0.35
C GLU A 29 10.24 9.61 0.06
N THR A 30 9.04 9.52 -0.51
CA THR A 30 7.97 10.47 -0.21
C THR A 30 7.00 9.92 0.82
N GLN A 31 7.07 8.63 1.12
CA GLN A 31 6.16 7.92 2.00
C GLN A 31 4.72 7.94 1.49
N GLU A 32 4.56 7.94 0.18
CA GLU A 32 3.24 7.89 -0.45
C GLU A 32 2.93 6.46 -0.84
N LEU A 33 1.77 5.99 -0.38
CA LEU A 33 1.28 4.65 -0.69
C LEU A 33 0.04 4.78 -1.55
N ARG A 34 0.08 4.21 -2.76
CA ARG A 34 -1.08 4.19 -3.65
C ARG A 34 -1.70 2.81 -3.61
N ILE A 35 -3.01 2.77 -3.45
CA ILE A 35 -3.76 1.52 -3.43
C ILE A 35 -4.80 1.54 -4.54
N ASN A 36 -4.78 0.51 -5.37
CA ASN A 36 -5.77 0.31 -6.41
C ASN A 36 -6.79 -0.69 -5.89
N PHE A 37 -7.97 -0.19 -5.57
CA PHE A 37 -9.06 -1.02 -5.11
C PHE A 37 -9.78 -1.65 -6.30
N HIS A 38 -10.53 -2.72 -6.03
CA HIS A 38 -11.34 -3.33 -7.07
C HIS A 38 -12.28 -2.27 -7.67
N GLY A 39 -12.45 -2.32 -8.99
CA GLY A 39 -13.23 -1.33 -9.68
C GLY A 39 -12.40 -0.16 -10.23
N GLY A 40 -11.09 -0.22 -10.06
CA GLY A 40 -10.19 0.77 -10.66
C GLY A 40 -10.07 2.07 -9.91
N ARG A 41 -10.44 2.09 -8.63
CA ARG A 41 -10.31 3.31 -7.83
C ARG A 41 -8.94 3.33 -7.17
N VAL A 42 -8.18 4.40 -7.41
CA VAL A 42 -6.83 4.55 -6.87
C VAL A 42 -6.84 5.67 -5.84
N TYR A 43 -6.34 5.35 -4.65
CA TYR A 43 -6.22 6.30 -3.56
C TYR A 43 -4.76 6.41 -3.16
N LYS A 44 -4.29 7.64 -2.95
CA LYS A 44 -2.93 7.91 -2.50
C LYS A 44 -2.96 8.29 -1.03
N TYR A 45 -2.23 7.53 -0.22
CA TYR A 45 -2.13 7.77 1.22
C TYR A 45 -0.78 8.39 1.52
N PHE A 46 -0.77 9.37 2.41
CA PHE A 46 0.43 10.17 2.71
C PHE A 46 0.99 9.81 4.07
N ARG A 47 2.30 10.03 4.22
CA ARG A 47 2.98 9.85 5.49
C ARG A 47 2.90 8.42 6.01
N ILE A 48 3.04 7.49 5.10
CA ILE A 48 3.02 6.07 5.45
C ILE A 48 4.47 5.63 5.64
N PRO A 49 4.88 5.29 6.86
CA PRO A 49 6.26 4.84 7.05
C PRO A 49 6.50 3.49 6.39
N PRO A 50 7.76 3.19 6.04
CA PRO A 50 8.06 1.95 5.31
C PRO A 50 7.56 0.69 6.00
N GLU A 51 7.61 0.63 7.32
CA GLU A 51 7.16 -0.57 8.03
C GLU A 51 5.66 -0.80 7.88
N MET A 52 4.88 0.27 7.67
CA MET A 52 3.45 0.13 7.42
C MET A 52 3.19 -0.43 6.03
N ALA A 53 3.92 0.07 5.04
CA ALA A 53 3.80 -0.47 3.68
C ALA A 53 4.25 -1.93 3.64
N GLU A 54 5.30 -2.25 4.36
CA GLU A 54 5.80 -3.62 4.45
C GLU A 54 4.78 -4.53 5.13
N GLY A 55 4.11 -4.02 6.15
CA GLY A 55 3.05 -4.78 6.82
C GLY A 55 1.93 -5.13 5.86
N LEU A 56 1.54 -4.18 5.00
CA LEU A 56 0.53 -4.44 3.99
C LEU A 56 1.01 -5.49 2.99
N ALA A 57 2.27 -5.38 2.56
CA ALA A 57 2.83 -6.28 1.57
C ALA A 57 2.92 -7.72 2.08
N THR A 58 3.15 -7.90 3.37
CA THR A 58 3.35 -9.24 3.95
C THR A 58 2.11 -9.78 4.65
N ALA A 59 1.03 -9.02 4.68
CA ALA A 59 -0.19 -9.46 5.36
C ALA A 59 -0.82 -10.64 4.63
N SER A 60 -1.32 -11.60 5.39
CA SER A 60 -2.06 -12.71 4.80
C SER A 60 -3.40 -12.25 4.24
N SER A 61 -3.94 -11.16 4.77
CA SER A 61 -5.15 -10.55 4.28
C SER A 61 -4.92 -9.05 4.13
N PRO A 62 -4.45 -8.60 2.96
CA PRO A 62 -4.15 -7.18 2.76
C PRO A 62 -5.34 -6.26 3.00
N GLY A 63 -6.53 -6.67 2.57
CA GLY A 63 -7.72 -5.86 2.80
C GLY A 63 -8.03 -5.68 4.27
N GLY A 64 -7.94 -6.76 5.05
CA GLY A 64 -8.16 -6.70 6.49
C GLY A 64 -7.10 -5.87 7.18
N TRP A 65 -5.84 -6.03 6.75
CA TRP A 65 -4.74 -5.26 7.32
C TRP A 65 -4.95 -3.76 7.07
N PHE A 66 -5.36 -3.39 5.86
CA PHE A 66 -5.66 -2.02 5.51
C PHE A 66 -6.74 -1.42 6.42
N TRP A 67 -7.84 -2.17 6.59
CA TRP A 67 -8.93 -1.72 7.43
C TRP A 67 -8.48 -1.42 8.86
N GLN A 68 -7.66 -2.29 9.41
CA GLN A 68 -7.23 -2.16 10.78
C GLN A 68 -6.20 -1.06 11.00
N ASN A 69 -5.37 -0.78 9.98
CA ASN A 69 -4.19 0.05 10.18
C ASN A 69 -4.17 1.35 9.38
N LEU A 70 -4.82 1.40 8.24
CA LEU A 70 -4.65 2.52 7.31
C LEU A 70 -5.91 3.32 6.99
N ARG A 71 -7.08 2.83 7.33
CA ARG A 71 -8.31 3.48 6.87
C ARG A 71 -8.45 4.92 7.36
N GLY A 72 -7.81 5.27 8.46
CA GLY A 72 -7.87 6.62 9.02
C GLY A 72 -6.76 7.53 8.57
N ALA A 73 -5.86 7.05 7.71
CA ALA A 73 -4.72 7.84 7.26
C ALA A 73 -5.18 8.91 6.26
N PRO A 74 -4.48 10.05 6.20
CA PRO A 74 -4.80 11.06 5.21
C PRO A 74 -4.61 10.53 3.79
N PHE A 75 -5.55 10.85 2.91
CA PHE A 75 -5.49 10.32 1.56
C PHE A 75 -6.08 11.29 0.55
N GLU A 76 -5.78 11.01 -0.71
CA GLU A 76 -6.28 11.76 -1.85
C GLU A 76 -6.72 10.76 -2.91
N ARG A 77 -7.89 10.98 -3.47
CA ARG A 77 -8.41 10.11 -4.54
C ARG A 77 -7.84 10.56 -5.88
N GLU A 78 -7.29 9.62 -6.62
CA GLU A 78 -6.78 9.88 -7.97
C GLU A 78 -7.83 9.68 -9.04
#